data_d41e77533345f1a1d7c3f1e56ebaed97
#
_entry.id   d41e77533345f1a1d7c3f1e56ebaed97
#
_cell.length_a   1.000
_cell.length_b   1.000
_cell.length_c   1.000
_cell.angle_alpha   90.00
_cell.angle_beta   90.00
_cell.angle_gamma   90.00
#
_symmetry.space_group_name_H-M   'P 1'
#
loop_
_entity.id
_entity.type
_entity.pdbx_description
1 polymer ?
#
loop_
_entity_poly.entity_id
_entity_poly.type
_entity_poly.pdbx_seq_one_letter_code
_entity_poly.pdbx_strand_id
1 'polypeptide(L)'
;IQSAVGIRRAADAPLFLEQYLDQPVEDALAAAGLGRHPRSAIVELGSLASLSNRASLYLIAAMAAYMQQKGFAVATVTGTRRLRRIFSLFDLDLSTLAAARAERLTGPARDWGSYYDDDPQVLAAPVAHCFEAAVLKATALNVSKRSGVLDSIVAQVKELA
;
A
#
# COMPACT_ATOMS: atom_id res chain seq x y z
N ILE A 1 8.81 18.41 0.90
CA ILE A 1 8.26 17.03 0.87
C ILE A 1 7.35 16.92 -0.35
N GLN A 2 7.64 16.01 -1.29
CA GLN A 2 6.83 15.82 -2.50
C GLN A 2 5.76 14.73 -2.32
N SER A 3 6.00 13.80 -1.42
CA SER A 3 5.06 12.74 -1.06
C SER A 3 5.35 12.19 0.33
N ALA A 4 4.34 11.65 0.99
CA ALA A 4 4.43 11.01 2.29
C ALA A 4 3.44 9.85 2.38
N VAL A 5 3.74 8.85 3.21
CA VAL A 5 2.87 7.74 3.55
C VAL A 5 3.11 7.32 4.99
N GLY A 6 2.04 6.99 5.69
CA GLY A 6 2.10 6.37 7.01
C GLY A 6 2.23 4.86 6.90
N ILE A 7 2.95 4.26 7.84
CA ILE A 7 3.10 2.80 7.94
C ILE A 7 2.64 2.37 9.32
N ARG A 8 1.81 1.31 9.38
CA ARG A 8 1.41 0.66 10.62
C ARG A 8 1.62 -0.85 10.48
N ARG A 9 2.35 -1.43 11.42
CA ARG A 9 2.57 -2.88 11.48
C ARG A 9 1.41 -3.51 12.25
N ALA A 10 0.85 -4.59 11.73
CA ALA A 10 -0.26 -5.28 12.40
C ALA A 10 0.17 -5.92 13.73
N ALA A 11 1.47 -6.20 13.90
CA ALA A 11 2.01 -6.73 15.17
C ALA A 11 2.01 -5.71 16.31
N ASP A 12 2.08 -4.41 16.00
CA ASP A 12 2.27 -3.37 17.02
C ASP A 12 0.93 -2.86 17.58
N ALA A 13 -0.12 -2.85 16.76
CA ALA A 13 -1.47 -2.40 17.12
C ALA A 13 -2.50 -2.90 16.11
N PRO A 14 -3.81 -2.83 16.43
CA PRO A 14 -4.86 -3.02 15.43
C PRO A 14 -4.66 -2.08 14.24
N LEU A 15 -4.84 -2.60 13.04
CA LEU A 15 -4.79 -1.78 11.82
C LEU A 15 -6.01 -0.86 11.75
N PHE A 16 -5.84 0.33 11.17
CA PHE A 16 -6.96 1.25 11.01
C PHE A 16 -8.06 0.64 10.13
N LEU A 17 -7.67 -0.10 9.09
CA LEU A 17 -8.59 -0.73 8.14
C LEU A 17 -9.42 -1.86 8.77
N GLU A 18 -9.03 -2.44 9.92
CA GLU A 18 -9.76 -3.54 10.54
C GLU A 18 -11.17 -3.12 11.00
N GLN A 19 -11.41 -1.83 11.24
CA GLN A 19 -12.76 -1.33 11.51
C GLN A 19 -13.75 -1.56 10.35
N TYR A 20 -13.26 -1.73 9.11
CA TYR A 20 -14.09 -1.99 7.94
C TYR A 20 -14.30 -3.49 7.69
N LEU A 21 -13.56 -4.36 8.37
CA LEU A 21 -13.64 -5.81 8.21
C LEU A 21 -14.64 -6.43 9.20
N ASP A 22 -15.25 -7.55 8.81
CA ASP A 22 -16.13 -8.35 9.67
C ASP A 22 -15.35 -9.38 10.51
N GLN A 23 -14.07 -9.53 10.22
CA GLN A 23 -13.17 -10.52 10.80
C GLN A 23 -11.75 -9.97 10.90
N PRO A 24 -10.85 -10.56 11.70
CA PRO A 24 -9.45 -10.16 11.75
C PRO A 24 -8.81 -10.13 10.36
N VAL A 25 -7.86 -9.22 10.15
CA VAL A 25 -7.21 -9.04 8.84
C VAL A 25 -6.59 -10.34 8.31
N GLU A 26 -6.06 -11.20 9.19
CA GLU A 26 -5.48 -12.50 8.84
C GLU A 26 -6.50 -13.44 8.18
N ASP A 27 -7.72 -13.42 8.67
CA ASP A 27 -8.82 -14.23 8.15
C ASP A 27 -9.39 -13.63 6.87
N ALA A 28 -9.49 -12.30 6.78
CA ALA A 28 -9.89 -11.60 5.57
C ALA A 28 -8.91 -11.86 4.41
N LEU A 29 -7.60 -11.88 4.68
CA LEU A 29 -6.57 -12.22 3.70
C LEU A 29 -6.71 -13.66 3.21
N ALA A 30 -6.91 -14.62 4.13
CA ALA A 30 -7.11 -16.02 3.78
C ALA A 30 -8.38 -16.20 2.92
N ALA A 31 -9.48 -15.55 3.28
CA ALA A 31 -10.72 -15.59 2.51
C ALA A 31 -10.59 -15.00 1.10
N ALA A 32 -9.70 -14.01 0.92
CA ALA A 32 -9.38 -13.41 -0.38
C ALA A 32 -8.35 -14.22 -1.19
N GLY A 33 -7.92 -15.39 -0.72
CA GLY A 33 -6.94 -16.24 -1.42
C GLY A 33 -5.49 -15.79 -1.28
N LEU A 34 -5.19 -14.82 -0.40
CA LEU A 34 -3.84 -14.32 -0.17
C LEU A 34 -3.07 -15.12 0.90
N GLY A 35 -3.70 -16.17 1.45
CA GLY A 35 -3.12 -16.95 2.54
C GLY A 35 -3.31 -16.32 3.92
N ARG A 36 -3.09 -17.12 4.97
CA ARG A 36 -3.08 -16.66 6.35
C ARG A 36 -1.66 -16.34 6.79
N HIS A 37 -1.41 -15.11 7.15
CA HIS A 37 -0.11 -14.62 7.59
C HIS A 37 -0.13 -14.20 9.05
N PRO A 38 0.99 -14.36 9.80
CA PRO A 38 1.08 -13.79 11.13
C PRO A 38 1.05 -12.26 11.07
N ARG A 39 0.53 -11.61 12.10
CA ARG A 39 0.42 -10.14 12.16
C ARG A 39 1.78 -9.43 11.94
N SER A 40 2.89 -10.06 12.34
CA SER A 40 4.24 -9.53 12.12
C SER A 40 4.63 -9.41 10.63
N ALA A 41 3.97 -10.16 9.76
CA ALA A 41 4.20 -10.15 8.32
C ALA A 41 3.20 -9.26 7.55
N ILE A 42 2.27 -8.57 8.25
CA ILE A 42 1.23 -7.72 7.66
C ILE A 42 1.50 -6.26 7.98
N VAL A 43 1.40 -5.40 6.97
CA VAL A 43 1.61 -3.95 7.10
C VAL A 43 0.49 -3.18 6.44
N GLU A 44 0.02 -2.10 7.07
CA GLU A 44 -0.92 -1.14 6.51
C GLU A 44 -0.19 0.12 6.05
N LEU A 45 -0.47 0.53 4.82
CA LEU A 45 -0.10 1.83 4.29
C LEU A 45 -1.29 2.78 4.42
N GLY A 46 -1.07 3.91 5.08
CA GLY A 46 -2.12 4.91 5.32
C GLY A 46 -1.65 6.32 5.02
N SER A 47 -2.61 7.25 4.95
CA SER A 47 -2.33 8.69 4.79
C SER A 47 -1.41 9.01 3.61
N LEU A 48 -1.59 8.32 2.48
CA LEU A 48 -0.80 8.58 1.28
C LEU A 48 -1.14 9.96 0.72
N ALA A 49 -0.15 10.86 0.77
CA ALA A 49 -0.22 12.20 0.21
C ALA A 49 0.88 12.40 -0.83
N SER A 50 0.54 12.98 -1.99
CA SER A 50 1.50 13.24 -3.05
C SER A 50 1.10 14.45 -3.88
N LEU A 51 2.08 15.26 -4.25
CA LEU A 51 1.89 16.47 -5.05
C LEU A 51 1.78 16.18 -6.56
N SER A 52 2.15 14.99 -7.03
CA SER A 52 2.08 14.61 -8.43
C SER A 52 2.04 13.09 -8.62
N ASN A 53 1.52 12.64 -9.76
CA ASN A 53 1.53 11.23 -10.12
C ASN A 53 2.96 10.65 -10.16
N ARG A 54 3.94 11.44 -10.60
CA ARG A 54 5.35 11.02 -10.64
C ARG A 54 5.90 10.79 -9.23
N ALA A 55 5.61 11.69 -8.29
CA ALA A 55 6.01 11.54 -6.89
C ALA A 55 5.32 10.31 -6.25
N SER A 56 4.06 10.03 -6.59
CA SER A 56 3.37 8.81 -6.18
C SER A 56 4.07 7.55 -6.69
N LEU A 57 4.51 7.56 -7.96
CA LEU A 57 5.25 6.44 -8.57
C LEU A 57 6.52 6.10 -7.77
N TYR A 58 7.34 7.11 -7.47
CA TYR A 58 8.56 6.90 -6.69
C TYR A 58 8.27 6.41 -5.27
N LEU A 59 7.25 7.00 -4.62
CA LEU A 59 6.88 6.59 -3.27
C LEU A 59 6.42 5.13 -3.23
N ILE A 60 5.57 4.70 -4.17
CA ILE A 60 5.08 3.31 -4.24
C ILE A 60 6.25 2.34 -4.47
N ALA A 61 7.17 2.67 -5.39
CA ALA A 61 8.34 1.84 -5.65
C ALA A 61 9.26 1.75 -4.41
N ALA A 62 9.53 2.88 -3.74
CA ALA A 62 10.34 2.91 -2.53
C ALA A 62 9.67 2.11 -1.39
N MET A 63 8.35 2.21 -1.26
CA MET A 63 7.59 1.46 -0.26
C MET A 63 7.61 -0.04 -0.52
N ALA A 64 7.43 -0.46 -1.78
CA ALA A 64 7.51 -1.86 -2.15
C ALA A 64 8.90 -2.45 -1.84
N ALA A 65 9.98 -1.73 -2.15
CA ALA A 65 11.35 -2.12 -1.82
C ALA A 65 11.58 -2.21 -0.30
N TYR A 66 11.13 -1.19 0.44
CA TYR A 66 11.22 -1.17 1.91
C TYR A 66 10.48 -2.35 2.55
N MET A 67 9.24 -2.61 2.14
CA MET A 67 8.43 -3.70 2.68
C MET A 67 9.05 -5.07 2.38
N GLN A 68 9.57 -5.25 1.15
CA GLN A 68 10.27 -6.46 0.73
C GLN A 68 11.51 -6.69 1.60
N GLN A 69 12.33 -5.67 1.81
CA GLN A 69 13.53 -5.74 2.65
C GLN A 69 13.21 -6.06 4.11
N LYS A 70 12.11 -5.51 4.64
CA LYS A 70 11.68 -5.76 6.03
C LYS A 70 11.00 -7.12 6.21
N GLY A 71 10.84 -7.91 5.14
CA GLY A 71 10.26 -9.25 5.21
C GLY A 71 8.76 -9.27 5.43
N PHE A 72 8.04 -8.19 5.11
CA PHE A 72 6.58 -8.22 5.10
C PHE A 72 6.08 -9.11 3.96
N ALA A 73 5.07 -9.92 4.24
CA ALA A 73 4.45 -10.79 3.24
C ALA A 73 3.32 -10.09 2.50
N VAL A 74 2.51 -9.30 3.21
CA VAL A 74 1.31 -8.66 2.66
C VAL A 74 1.26 -7.20 3.06
N ALA A 75 1.04 -6.35 2.06
CA ALA A 75 0.70 -4.95 2.22
C ALA A 75 -0.82 -4.77 2.11
N THR A 76 -1.38 -3.94 2.98
CA THR A 76 -2.79 -3.56 2.97
C THR A 76 -2.94 -2.04 2.91
N VAL A 77 -4.02 -1.55 2.34
CA VAL A 77 -4.30 -0.12 2.21
C VAL A 77 -5.80 0.13 2.08
N THR A 78 -6.28 1.23 2.63
CA THR A 78 -7.62 1.73 2.30
C THR A 78 -7.47 2.77 1.20
N GLY A 79 -7.98 2.47 0.00
CA GLY A 79 -7.77 3.27 -1.19
C GLY A 79 -9.06 3.71 -1.87
N THR A 80 -9.19 5.01 -2.15
CA THR A 80 -10.25 5.59 -2.97
C THR A 80 -10.13 5.12 -4.44
N ARG A 81 -11.17 5.33 -5.23
CA ARG A 81 -11.16 5.05 -6.67
C ARG A 81 -9.98 5.72 -7.38
N ARG A 82 -9.65 6.96 -6.98
CA ARG A 82 -8.49 7.68 -7.52
C ARG A 82 -7.18 6.95 -7.21
N LEU A 83 -7.00 6.48 -5.98
CA LEU A 83 -5.78 5.75 -5.59
C LEU A 83 -5.69 4.39 -6.29
N ARG A 84 -6.81 3.67 -6.45
CA ARG A 84 -6.85 2.41 -7.20
C ARG A 84 -6.41 2.60 -8.66
N ARG A 85 -6.80 3.71 -9.31
CA ARG A 85 -6.31 4.06 -10.66
C ARG A 85 -4.80 4.28 -10.70
N ILE A 86 -4.22 4.87 -9.64
CA ILE A 86 -2.76 5.01 -9.55
C ILE A 86 -2.11 3.64 -9.45
N PHE A 87 -2.62 2.73 -8.63
CA PHE A 87 -2.10 1.36 -8.53
C PHE A 87 -2.19 0.60 -9.85
N SER A 88 -3.26 0.76 -10.61
CA SER A 88 -3.40 0.12 -11.93
C SER A 88 -2.36 0.61 -12.95
N LEU A 89 -1.80 1.83 -12.80
CA LEU A 89 -0.69 2.30 -13.63
C LEU A 89 0.62 1.52 -13.39
N PHE A 90 0.70 0.80 -12.28
CA PHE A 90 1.83 -0.10 -11.94
C PHE A 90 1.54 -1.55 -12.27
N ASP A 91 0.39 -1.85 -12.87
CA ASP A 91 -0.07 -3.21 -13.09
C ASP A 91 -0.19 -3.99 -11.75
N LEU A 92 -0.47 -3.28 -10.64
CA LEU A 92 -0.70 -3.88 -9.35
C LEU A 92 -2.11 -4.46 -9.29
N ASP A 93 -2.18 -5.78 -9.22
CA ASP A 93 -3.44 -6.51 -8.98
C ASP A 93 -3.68 -6.61 -7.47
N LEU A 94 -4.62 -5.79 -6.98
CA LEU A 94 -4.96 -5.69 -5.57
C LEU A 94 -6.26 -6.43 -5.29
N SER A 95 -6.23 -7.37 -4.37
CA SER A 95 -7.44 -8.04 -3.89
C SER A 95 -8.26 -7.11 -3.00
N THR A 96 -9.56 -6.99 -3.26
CA THR A 96 -10.49 -6.25 -2.40
C THR A 96 -10.91 -7.14 -1.23
N LEU A 97 -10.70 -6.65 -0.01
CA LEU A 97 -11.12 -7.34 1.22
C LEU A 97 -12.51 -6.89 1.69
N ALA A 98 -12.80 -5.60 1.60
CA ALA A 98 -14.09 -5.02 1.99
C ALA A 98 -14.29 -3.62 1.38
N ALA A 99 -15.55 -3.15 1.37
CA ALA A 99 -15.84 -1.73 1.18
C ALA A 99 -15.55 -0.97 2.49
N ALA A 100 -14.84 0.16 2.38
CA ALA A 100 -14.57 1.03 3.53
C ALA A 100 -15.76 2.00 3.71
N ARG A 101 -16.75 1.59 4.49
CA ARG A 101 -17.97 2.37 4.70
C ARG A 101 -17.85 3.33 5.86
N ALA A 102 -18.35 4.56 5.69
CA ALA A 102 -18.30 5.61 6.70
C ALA A 102 -18.99 5.22 8.02
N GLU A 103 -20.04 4.40 7.95
CA GLU A 103 -20.82 3.93 9.10
C GLU A 103 -19.99 3.03 10.03
N ARG A 104 -18.87 2.50 9.56
CA ARG A 104 -17.96 1.65 10.36
C ARG A 104 -16.87 2.42 11.11
N LEU A 105 -16.79 3.74 10.88
CA LEU A 105 -15.84 4.57 11.59
C LEU A 105 -16.13 4.61 13.10
N THR A 106 -15.08 4.51 13.90
CA THR A 106 -15.16 4.75 15.34
C THR A 106 -15.22 6.23 15.70
N GLY A 107 -15.00 7.13 14.71
CA GLY A 107 -15.07 8.58 14.84
C GLY A 107 -16.05 9.21 13.85
N PRO A 108 -16.25 10.54 13.90
CA PRO A 108 -17.21 11.21 13.05
C PRO A 108 -16.73 11.23 11.58
N ALA A 109 -17.56 10.71 10.68
CA ALA A 109 -17.27 10.66 9.23
C ALA A 109 -17.03 12.05 8.61
N ARG A 110 -17.64 13.13 9.19
CA ARG A 110 -17.48 14.51 8.73
C ARG A 110 -16.02 15.00 8.72
N ASP A 111 -15.15 14.43 9.55
CA ASP A 111 -13.75 14.81 9.64
C ASP A 111 -12.93 14.33 8.41
N TRP A 112 -13.53 13.46 7.59
CA TRP A 112 -12.93 12.90 6.38
C TRP A 112 -13.36 13.62 5.10
N GLY A 113 -14.21 14.67 5.20
CA GLY A 113 -14.70 15.42 4.04
C GLY A 113 -15.34 14.52 2.99
N SER A 114 -14.94 14.65 1.74
CA SER A 114 -15.46 13.87 0.60
C SER A 114 -14.74 12.51 0.39
N TYR A 115 -13.97 12.03 1.35
CA TYR A 115 -13.19 10.79 1.18
C TYR A 115 -14.08 9.58 0.83
N TYR A 116 -15.22 9.46 1.49
CA TYR A 116 -16.16 8.35 1.29
C TYR A 116 -16.98 8.46 0.01
N ASP A 117 -17.06 9.65 -0.61
CA ASP A 117 -17.75 9.86 -1.88
C ASP A 117 -16.99 9.21 -3.06
N ASP A 118 -15.68 8.97 -2.88
CA ASP A 118 -14.82 8.34 -3.91
C ASP A 118 -14.66 6.81 -3.71
N ASP A 119 -15.68 6.15 -3.16
CA ASP A 119 -15.78 4.69 -3.05
C ASP A 119 -14.49 4.03 -2.51
N PRO A 120 -14.08 4.31 -1.26
CA PRO A 120 -12.89 3.71 -0.70
C PRO A 120 -13.09 2.22 -0.42
N GLN A 121 -12.05 1.44 -0.67
CA GLN A 121 -12.03 -0.01 -0.45
C GLN A 121 -10.79 -0.41 0.34
N VAL A 122 -10.93 -1.44 1.17
CA VAL A 122 -9.81 -2.13 1.80
C VAL A 122 -9.22 -3.09 0.80
N LEU A 123 -7.94 -2.90 0.50
CA LEU A 123 -7.21 -3.63 -0.52
C LEU A 123 -5.99 -4.31 0.09
N ALA A 124 -5.56 -5.41 -0.51
CA ALA A 124 -4.35 -6.11 -0.12
C ALA A 124 -3.63 -6.69 -1.34
N ALA A 125 -2.29 -6.81 -1.22
CA ALA A 125 -1.47 -7.52 -2.20
C ALA A 125 -0.24 -8.16 -1.54
N PRO A 126 0.30 -9.26 -2.10
CA PRO A 126 1.60 -9.78 -1.72
C PRO A 126 2.70 -8.73 -1.97
N VAL A 127 3.56 -8.51 -0.98
CA VAL A 127 4.65 -7.52 -1.08
C VAL A 127 5.62 -7.89 -2.21
N ALA A 128 5.90 -9.18 -2.41
CA ALA A 128 6.76 -9.65 -3.51
C ALA A 128 6.19 -9.21 -4.87
N HIS A 129 4.88 -9.36 -5.09
CA HIS A 129 4.22 -8.92 -6.32
C HIS A 129 4.31 -7.40 -6.51
N CYS A 130 4.09 -6.62 -5.45
CA CYS A 130 4.24 -5.16 -5.50
C CYS A 130 5.67 -4.74 -5.86
N PHE A 131 6.66 -5.45 -5.33
CA PHE A 131 8.08 -5.18 -5.61
C PHE A 131 8.45 -5.51 -7.06
N GLU A 132 8.05 -6.68 -7.57
CA GLU A 132 8.29 -7.09 -8.96
C GLU A 132 7.66 -6.11 -9.96
N ALA A 133 6.40 -5.74 -9.76
CA ALA A 133 5.70 -4.77 -10.59
C ALA A 133 6.38 -3.40 -10.58
N ALA A 134 6.83 -2.93 -9.39
CA ALA A 134 7.55 -1.67 -9.27
C ALA A 134 8.89 -1.69 -10.02
N VAL A 135 9.65 -2.79 -9.95
CA VAL A 135 10.93 -2.97 -10.67
C VAL A 135 10.70 -2.99 -12.17
N LEU A 136 9.72 -3.76 -12.67
CA LEU A 136 9.37 -3.83 -14.09
C LEU A 136 8.97 -2.46 -14.64
N LYS A 137 8.14 -1.71 -13.91
CA LYS A 137 7.69 -0.38 -14.30
C LYS A 137 8.84 0.63 -14.33
N ALA A 138 9.71 0.61 -13.33
CA ALA A 138 10.90 1.46 -13.28
C ALA A 138 11.82 1.21 -14.49
N THR A 139 12.00 -0.06 -14.85
CA THR A 139 12.81 -0.46 -16.01
C THR A 139 12.19 0.00 -17.33
N ALA A 140 10.88 -0.21 -17.51
CA ALA A 140 10.14 0.15 -18.72
C ALA A 140 10.12 1.67 -18.97
N LEU A 141 10.00 2.47 -17.91
CA LEU A 141 10.01 3.93 -18.01
C LEU A 141 11.39 4.53 -18.28
N ASN A 142 12.42 3.70 -18.44
CA ASN A 142 13.82 4.13 -18.67
C ASN A 142 14.27 5.21 -17.66
N VAL A 143 13.73 5.14 -16.46
CA VAL A 143 13.98 6.09 -15.38
C VAL A 143 15.43 5.98 -14.91
N SER A 144 16.09 4.87 -15.22
CA SER A 144 17.49 4.58 -14.89
C SER A 144 18.50 5.56 -15.50
N LYS A 145 18.16 6.27 -16.58
CA LYS A 145 19.12 7.18 -17.27
C LYS A 145 19.08 8.63 -16.80
N ARG A 146 18.12 9.05 -15.99
CA ARG A 146 17.97 10.46 -15.57
C ARG A 146 17.73 10.74 -14.10
N SER A 147 17.54 9.76 -13.27
CA SER A 147 17.42 10.00 -11.83
C SER A 147 18.15 8.89 -11.09
N GLY A 148 19.33 9.20 -10.60
CA GLY A 148 20.06 8.40 -9.61
C GLY A 148 19.27 8.17 -8.30
N VAL A 149 17.99 8.54 -8.26
CA VAL A 149 17.08 8.36 -7.13
C VAL A 149 16.64 6.90 -7.02
N LEU A 150 16.26 6.24 -8.11
CA LEU A 150 15.92 4.81 -8.05
C LEU A 150 17.15 3.93 -7.87
N ASP A 151 18.26 4.29 -8.53
CA ASP A 151 19.53 3.60 -8.31
C ASP A 151 20.02 3.82 -6.88
N SER A 152 19.82 5.02 -6.32
CA SER A 152 20.11 5.32 -4.91
C SER A 152 19.18 4.57 -3.96
N ILE A 153 17.88 4.48 -4.24
CA ILE A 153 16.92 3.71 -3.43
C ILE A 153 17.25 2.22 -3.49
N VAL A 154 17.52 1.68 -4.67
CA VAL A 154 17.89 0.27 -4.86
C VAL A 154 19.26 -0.02 -4.25
N ALA A 155 20.23 0.89 -4.37
CA ALA A 155 21.55 0.75 -3.74
C ALA A 155 21.45 0.83 -2.22
N GLN A 156 20.72 1.82 -1.66
CA GLN A 156 20.48 1.92 -0.22
C GLN A 156 19.73 0.71 0.34
N VAL A 157 18.77 0.16 -0.42
CA VAL A 157 18.09 -1.08 -0.04
C VAL A 157 19.07 -2.27 -0.03
N LYS A 158 20.06 -2.31 -0.93
CA LYS A 158 21.10 -3.36 -0.94
C LYS A 158 22.16 -3.20 0.14
N GLU A 159 22.51 -1.97 0.52
CA GLU A 159 23.48 -1.70 1.58
C GLU A 159 22.92 -1.93 3.00
N LEU A 160 21.61 -1.94 3.13
CA LEU A 160 20.91 -2.21 4.39
C LEU A 160 20.54 -3.71 4.56
N ALA A 161 20.85 -4.56 3.59
CA ALA A 161 20.66 -6.01 3.61
C ALA A 161 21.90 -6.74 4.12
#